data_32e81c16af4d44052556ac9ee6732b08
#
_entry.id   32e81c16af4d44052556ac9ee6732b08
#
_cell.length_a   1.000
_cell.length_b   1.000
_cell.length_c   1.000
_cell.angle_alpha   90.00
_cell.angle_beta   90.00
_cell.angle_gamma   90.00
#
_symmetry.space_group_name_H-M   'P 1'
#
loop_
_entity.id
_entity.type
_entity.pdbx_description
1 polymer ?
#
loop_
_entity_poly.entity_id
_entity_poly.type
_entity_poly.pdbx_seq_one_letter_code
_entity_poly.pdbx_strand_id
1 'polypeptide(L)'
;MANKPHFCISCKIAIILLLLCLLSPAALAEPEAVTAARQSVVHLYGMGTDSETGTRLRWTGTGIAVGIAGEETDVFLTNWHVASGNGQCAPESVQLWILRDDAVFDSKQAPLAEYAFPCRVLCSTGGYPDMAVVQTAEPVPGCPALPLLASRRVADGTEVYALGFPGIANLTVSAPENVTVTQGIVQMHLTMASAGDTRCLVHSAPIAPGFSGGPLVNARGEVVAVNTYGFEKEKTDSLYCAVYSDYAMELLEQQKIPYTQAKSGSPARAFLQNLFYWVNMRICGGGIIFFAGILAFFLLMGYDMKHKHRRGRARSETAEDSEDTHFPT
;
A
#
# COMPACT_ATOMS: atom_id res chain seq x y z
N MET A 1 -11.63 41.29 -39.87
CA MET A 1 -12.60 40.44 -39.17
C MET A 1 -12.16 38.98 -39.28
N ALA A 2 -11.61 38.41 -38.22
CA ALA A 2 -11.11 37.02 -38.26
C ALA A 2 -12.27 36.05 -38.01
N ASN A 3 -12.55 35.19 -38.99
CA ASN A 3 -13.55 34.13 -38.91
C ASN A 3 -13.09 33.14 -37.84
N LYS A 4 -13.83 33.03 -36.74
CA LYS A 4 -13.63 31.95 -35.75
C LYS A 4 -14.16 30.65 -36.37
N PRO A 5 -13.37 29.56 -36.35
CA PRO A 5 -13.82 28.28 -36.89
C PRO A 5 -14.95 27.76 -36.01
N HIS A 6 -16.18 27.68 -36.55
CA HIS A 6 -17.31 27.00 -35.94
C HIS A 6 -17.10 25.47 -36.12
N PHE A 7 -16.54 24.82 -35.12
CA PHE A 7 -16.52 23.35 -35.11
C PHE A 7 -17.98 22.81 -35.07
N CYS A 8 -18.30 22.00 -36.07
CA CYS A 8 -19.57 21.30 -36.15
C CYS A 8 -19.81 20.48 -34.86
N ILE A 9 -21.03 20.43 -34.39
CA ILE A 9 -21.45 19.67 -33.19
C ILE A 9 -20.95 18.22 -33.26
N SER A 10 -20.99 17.59 -34.42
CA SER A 10 -20.45 16.24 -34.67
C SER A 10 -18.94 16.12 -34.42
N CYS A 11 -18.14 17.14 -34.77
CA CYS A 11 -16.71 17.16 -34.49
C CYS A 11 -16.43 17.31 -32.99
N LYS A 12 -17.22 18.10 -32.25
CA LYS A 12 -17.09 18.24 -30.80
C LYS A 12 -17.44 16.94 -30.07
N ILE A 13 -18.49 16.23 -30.51
CA ILE A 13 -18.87 14.93 -29.98
C ILE A 13 -17.79 13.87 -30.28
N ALA A 14 -17.22 13.86 -31.49
CA ALA A 14 -16.14 12.94 -31.84
C ALA A 14 -14.87 13.18 -31.01
N ILE A 15 -14.51 14.45 -30.75
CA ILE A 15 -13.36 14.80 -29.88
C ILE A 15 -13.63 14.38 -28.43
N ILE A 16 -14.85 14.57 -27.92
CA ILE A 16 -15.24 14.14 -26.55
C ILE A 16 -15.21 12.61 -26.45
N LEU A 17 -15.71 11.88 -27.44
CA LEU A 17 -15.65 10.43 -27.49
C LEU A 17 -14.19 9.91 -27.60
N LEU A 18 -13.35 10.57 -28.40
CA LEU A 18 -11.93 10.25 -28.50
C LEU A 18 -11.19 10.51 -27.17
N LEU A 19 -11.47 11.62 -26.51
CA LEU A 19 -10.95 11.93 -25.16
C LEU A 19 -11.45 10.92 -24.11
N LEU A 20 -12.69 10.49 -24.19
CA LEU A 20 -13.25 9.44 -23.34
C LEU A 20 -12.62 8.07 -23.62
N CYS A 21 -12.30 7.73 -24.88
CA CYS A 21 -11.55 6.53 -25.23
C CYS A 21 -10.09 6.57 -24.77
N LEU A 22 -9.46 7.74 -24.76
CA LEU A 22 -8.11 7.93 -24.21
C LEU A 22 -8.07 7.90 -22.67
N LEU A 23 -9.22 8.05 -22.02
CA LEU A 23 -9.40 7.90 -20.56
C LEU A 23 -9.76 6.46 -20.15
N SER A 24 -9.82 5.51 -21.08
CA SER A 24 -10.10 4.08 -20.82
C SER A 24 -8.82 3.31 -20.50
N PRO A 25 -8.95 2.16 -19.88
CA PRO A 25 -8.84 1.84 -18.46
C PRO A 25 -7.42 1.41 -18.10
N ALA A 26 -6.59 2.36 -17.69
CA ALA A 26 -5.42 2.03 -16.88
C ALA A 26 -5.83 1.54 -15.45
N ALA A 27 -7.14 1.47 -15.21
CA ALA A 27 -7.71 1.19 -13.88
C ALA A 27 -7.73 -0.30 -13.48
N LEU A 28 -7.21 -1.20 -14.30
CA LEU A 28 -7.19 -2.65 -14.03
C LEU A 28 -5.77 -3.21 -13.89
N ALA A 29 -4.73 -2.42 -14.10
CA ALA A 29 -3.36 -2.85 -13.89
C ALA A 29 -2.94 -2.55 -12.44
N GLU A 30 -2.20 -3.50 -11.83
CA GLU A 30 -1.53 -3.28 -10.55
C GLU A 30 -0.66 -2.01 -10.65
N PRO A 31 -0.69 -1.09 -9.66
CA PRO A 31 0.15 0.09 -9.68
C PRO A 31 1.64 -0.27 -9.78
N GLU A 32 2.41 0.45 -10.58
CA GLU A 32 3.84 0.19 -10.77
C GLU A 32 4.61 0.15 -9.43
N ALA A 33 4.25 1.01 -8.48
CA ALA A 33 4.87 1.02 -7.16
C ALA A 33 4.55 -0.24 -6.34
N VAL A 34 3.38 -0.86 -6.54
CA VAL A 34 3.02 -2.14 -5.90
C VAL A 34 3.77 -3.29 -6.57
N THR A 35 3.88 -3.28 -7.90
CA THR A 35 4.71 -4.24 -8.65
C THR A 35 6.17 -4.16 -8.20
N ALA A 36 6.73 -2.94 -8.05
CA ALA A 36 8.08 -2.75 -7.55
C ALA A 36 8.26 -3.24 -6.09
N ALA A 37 7.23 -3.08 -5.25
CA ALA A 37 7.28 -3.51 -3.85
C ALA A 37 7.43 -5.03 -3.68
N ARG A 38 7.12 -5.83 -4.69
CA ARG A 38 7.36 -7.30 -4.66
C ARG A 38 8.81 -7.65 -4.38
N GLN A 39 9.77 -6.86 -4.88
CA GLN A 39 11.20 -7.07 -4.65
C GLN A 39 11.61 -6.93 -3.18
N SER A 40 10.81 -6.24 -2.39
CA SER A 40 11.04 -5.97 -0.98
C SER A 40 10.34 -6.98 -0.05
N VAL A 41 9.70 -8.00 -0.63
CA VAL A 41 8.95 -9.03 0.10
C VAL A 41 9.72 -10.32 0.04
N VAL A 42 10.01 -10.91 1.19
CA VAL A 42 10.83 -12.11 1.31
C VAL A 42 10.03 -13.28 1.87
N HIS A 43 10.34 -14.50 1.39
CA HIS A 43 9.75 -15.73 1.90
C HIS A 43 10.54 -16.21 3.11
N LEU A 44 9.91 -16.21 4.28
CA LEU A 44 10.49 -16.72 5.51
C LEU A 44 10.16 -18.19 5.69
N TYR A 45 11.17 -18.95 6.07
CA TYR A 45 11.06 -20.35 6.47
C TYR A 45 11.59 -20.52 7.89
N GLY A 46 10.81 -21.17 8.74
CA GLY A 46 11.16 -21.43 10.12
C GLY A 46 11.17 -22.91 10.46
N MET A 47 12.08 -23.29 11.33
CA MET A 47 12.14 -24.60 11.97
C MET A 47 12.36 -24.43 13.47
N GLY A 48 11.82 -25.38 14.25
CA GLY A 48 12.04 -25.42 15.68
C GLY A 48 11.62 -26.76 16.26
N THR A 49 11.86 -26.92 17.55
CA THR A 49 11.42 -28.09 18.32
C THR A 49 10.30 -27.65 19.27
N ASP A 50 9.15 -28.27 19.15
CA ASP A 50 8.02 -28.06 20.04
C ASP A 50 8.45 -28.32 21.48
N SER A 51 8.20 -27.35 22.35
CA SER A 51 8.66 -27.36 23.74
C SER A 51 7.96 -28.42 24.64
N GLU A 52 6.76 -28.86 24.24
CA GLU A 52 5.97 -29.83 25.01
C GLU A 52 6.19 -31.26 24.49
N THR A 53 6.20 -31.41 23.14
CA THR A 53 6.22 -32.76 22.53
C THR A 53 7.60 -33.19 22.05
N GLY A 54 8.56 -32.27 21.94
CA GLY A 54 9.88 -32.52 21.34
C GLY A 54 9.82 -32.74 19.82
N THR A 55 8.65 -32.56 19.20
CA THR A 55 8.46 -32.74 17.75
C THR A 55 9.08 -31.59 16.96
N ARG A 56 9.72 -31.89 15.85
CA ARG A 56 10.24 -30.87 14.93
C ARG A 56 9.09 -30.24 14.16
N LEU A 57 8.94 -28.93 14.32
CA LEU A 57 7.98 -28.09 13.61
C LEU A 57 8.63 -27.35 12.48
N ARG A 58 7.86 -27.04 11.45
CA ARG A 58 8.25 -26.22 10.29
C ARG A 58 7.09 -25.34 9.90
N TRP A 59 7.41 -24.12 9.52
CA TRP A 59 6.40 -23.15 9.08
C TRP A 59 6.99 -22.19 8.05
N THR A 60 6.11 -21.46 7.38
CA THR A 60 6.47 -20.39 6.47
C THR A 60 5.74 -19.12 6.86
N GLY A 61 6.26 -18.01 6.41
CA GLY A 61 5.68 -16.69 6.53
C GLY A 61 6.30 -15.75 5.53
N THR A 62 5.98 -14.50 5.67
CA THR A 62 6.47 -13.42 4.82
C THR A 62 7.22 -12.40 5.65
N GLY A 63 8.22 -11.75 5.06
CA GLY A 63 8.94 -10.63 5.66
C GLY A 63 8.97 -9.43 4.73
N ILE A 64 9.24 -8.27 5.29
CA ILE A 64 9.26 -6.97 4.62
C ILE A 64 10.65 -6.35 4.81
N ALA A 65 11.34 -6.04 3.74
CA ALA A 65 12.59 -5.29 3.78
C ALA A 65 12.34 -3.86 4.30
N VAL A 66 13.05 -3.46 5.35
CA VAL A 66 12.91 -2.13 5.97
C VAL A 66 14.29 -1.50 6.19
N GLY A 67 14.33 -0.18 6.07
CA GLY A 67 15.57 0.60 6.12
C GLY A 67 15.41 1.92 5.39
N ILE A 68 16.48 2.40 4.78
CA ILE A 68 16.42 3.56 3.89
C ILE A 68 15.79 3.12 2.57
N ALA A 69 14.65 3.72 2.23
CA ALA A 69 13.85 3.30 1.08
C ALA A 69 14.65 3.31 -0.23
N GLY A 70 14.59 2.18 -0.95
CA GLY A 70 15.29 1.96 -2.20
C GLY A 70 16.72 1.42 -2.04
N GLU A 71 17.27 1.34 -0.81
CA GLU A 71 18.55 0.70 -0.53
C GLU A 71 18.35 -0.76 -0.15
N GLU A 72 19.28 -1.64 -0.54
CA GLU A 72 19.30 -3.03 -0.08
C GLU A 72 19.53 -3.07 1.44
N THR A 73 18.86 -4.00 2.11
CA THR A 73 18.87 -4.08 3.56
C THR A 73 19.11 -5.49 4.08
N ASP A 74 19.62 -5.58 5.29
CA ASP A 74 19.75 -6.78 6.09
C ASP A 74 18.66 -6.90 7.17
N VAL A 75 17.73 -5.91 7.26
CA VAL A 75 16.70 -5.83 8.29
C VAL A 75 15.30 -6.05 7.70
N PHE A 76 14.53 -6.93 8.33
CA PHE A 76 13.19 -7.30 7.88
C PHE A 76 12.19 -7.27 9.02
N LEU A 77 10.99 -6.78 8.73
CA LEU A 77 9.82 -6.93 9.61
C LEU A 77 9.09 -8.23 9.30
N THR A 78 8.52 -8.83 10.32
CA THR A 78 7.58 -9.95 10.21
C THR A 78 6.69 -10.01 11.45
N ASN A 79 5.80 -10.98 11.54
CA ASN A 79 5.05 -11.22 12.77
C ASN A 79 5.91 -11.95 13.83
N TRP A 80 5.58 -11.72 15.12
CA TRP A 80 6.18 -12.47 16.22
C TRP A 80 5.90 -13.98 16.10
N HIS A 81 4.66 -14.37 15.76
CA HIS A 81 4.34 -15.78 15.61
C HIS A 81 5.14 -16.48 14.49
N VAL A 82 5.50 -15.76 13.41
CA VAL A 82 6.40 -16.26 12.36
C VAL A 82 7.83 -16.37 12.89
N ALA A 83 8.31 -15.35 13.62
CA ALA A 83 9.66 -15.33 14.16
C ALA A 83 9.92 -16.35 15.28
N SER A 84 8.86 -16.79 15.98
CA SER A 84 8.96 -17.66 17.17
C SER A 84 8.41 -19.07 16.99
N GLY A 85 7.84 -19.39 15.80
CA GLY A 85 7.05 -20.62 15.64
C GLY A 85 5.80 -20.63 16.51
N ASN A 86 5.09 -19.48 16.53
CA ASN A 86 3.87 -19.26 17.31
C ASN A 86 4.07 -19.41 18.83
N GLY A 87 5.31 -19.25 19.32
CA GLY A 87 5.64 -19.48 20.73
C GLY A 87 5.57 -20.94 21.18
N GLN A 88 5.36 -21.89 20.28
CA GLN A 88 5.30 -23.32 20.57
C GLN A 88 6.69 -23.93 20.65
N CYS A 89 7.66 -23.37 19.96
CA CYS A 89 9.02 -23.89 19.95
C CYS A 89 9.82 -23.39 21.15
N ALA A 90 10.74 -24.25 21.64
CA ALA A 90 11.81 -23.81 22.54
C ALA A 90 12.62 -22.73 21.83
N PRO A 91 12.79 -21.51 22.43
CA PRO A 91 13.38 -20.36 21.75
C PRO A 91 14.77 -20.63 21.14
N GLU A 92 15.59 -21.40 21.84
CA GLU A 92 16.94 -21.78 21.41
C GLU A 92 16.94 -22.76 20.22
N SER A 93 15.83 -23.41 19.94
CA SER A 93 15.67 -24.34 18.81
C SER A 93 15.21 -23.67 17.54
N VAL A 94 14.70 -22.42 17.63
CA VAL A 94 14.16 -21.70 16.49
C VAL A 94 15.27 -21.28 15.54
N GLN A 95 15.13 -21.65 14.29
CA GLN A 95 15.98 -21.28 13.18
C GLN A 95 15.12 -20.65 12.09
N LEU A 96 15.55 -19.52 11.56
CA LEU A 96 14.85 -18.77 10.53
C LEU A 96 15.77 -18.52 9.34
N TRP A 97 15.19 -18.52 8.16
CA TRP A 97 15.86 -18.19 6.90
C TRP A 97 14.94 -17.37 6.00
N ILE A 98 15.57 -16.50 5.22
CA ILE A 98 14.98 -15.97 3.98
C ILE A 98 15.38 -16.95 2.88
N LEU A 99 14.39 -17.50 2.19
CA LEU A 99 14.62 -18.42 1.08
C LEU A 99 14.97 -17.67 -0.20
N ARG A 100 15.85 -18.25 -1.01
CA ARG A 100 16.08 -17.90 -2.41
C ARG A 100 15.16 -18.70 -3.32
N ASP A 101 15.03 -18.26 -4.57
CA ASP A 101 14.12 -18.86 -5.55
C ASP A 101 14.31 -20.35 -5.79
N ASP A 102 15.54 -20.79 -5.73
CA ASP A 102 15.97 -22.12 -6.02
C ASP A 102 16.28 -22.91 -4.74
N ALA A 103 15.60 -22.57 -3.62
CA ALA A 103 15.89 -23.16 -2.32
C ALA A 103 15.88 -24.70 -2.35
N VAL A 104 17.01 -25.29 -1.98
CA VAL A 104 17.22 -26.72 -1.84
C VAL A 104 17.33 -27.08 -0.38
N PHE A 105 16.72 -28.19 0.01
CA PHE A 105 16.65 -28.64 1.40
C PHE A 105 17.43 -29.94 1.60
N ASP A 106 18.08 -30.07 2.75
CA ASP A 106 18.75 -31.29 3.17
C ASP A 106 17.75 -32.38 3.61
N SER A 107 18.26 -33.56 3.99
CA SER A 107 17.46 -34.67 4.49
C SER A 107 16.70 -34.35 5.80
N LYS A 108 17.11 -33.31 6.51
CA LYS A 108 16.46 -32.82 7.74
C LYS A 108 15.49 -31.69 7.45
N GLN A 109 15.28 -31.34 6.17
CA GLN A 109 14.43 -30.26 5.71
C GLN A 109 14.92 -28.87 6.12
N ALA A 110 16.19 -28.69 6.41
CA ALA A 110 16.82 -27.38 6.53
C ALA A 110 17.29 -26.92 5.14
N PRO A 111 17.14 -25.62 4.80
CA PRO A 111 17.64 -25.12 3.52
C PRO A 111 19.17 -25.14 3.51
N LEU A 112 19.74 -25.52 2.36
CA LEU A 112 21.19 -25.45 2.19
C LEU A 112 21.65 -24.01 2.20
N ALA A 113 22.83 -23.75 2.76
CA ALA A 113 23.33 -22.39 3.02
C ALA A 113 23.49 -21.51 1.76
N GLU A 114 23.71 -22.11 0.60
CA GLU A 114 23.80 -21.39 -0.67
C GLU A 114 22.45 -20.93 -1.23
N TYR A 115 21.33 -21.47 -0.67
CA TYR A 115 19.96 -21.21 -1.13
C TYR A 115 19.11 -20.44 -0.12
N ALA A 116 19.69 -19.97 0.98
CA ALA A 116 18.96 -19.23 1.99
C ALA A 116 19.88 -18.32 2.80
N PHE A 117 19.33 -17.24 3.31
CA PHE A 117 19.99 -16.32 4.22
C PHE A 117 19.52 -16.62 5.64
N PRO A 118 20.40 -17.10 6.55
CA PRO A 118 20.07 -17.28 7.95
C PRO A 118 19.69 -15.94 8.58
N CYS A 119 18.63 -15.94 9.38
CA CYS A 119 18.15 -14.76 10.09
C CYS A 119 18.28 -14.96 11.61
N ARG A 120 18.59 -13.87 12.31
CA ARG A 120 18.45 -13.78 13.76
C ARG A 120 17.31 -12.84 14.13
N VAL A 121 16.57 -13.12 15.18
CA VAL A 121 15.59 -12.18 15.74
C VAL A 121 16.35 -11.09 16.49
N LEU A 122 16.19 -9.83 16.07
CA LEU A 122 16.76 -8.66 16.76
C LEU A 122 15.92 -8.27 17.98
N CYS A 123 14.63 -8.18 17.75
CA CYS A 123 13.64 -7.87 18.78
C CYS A 123 12.27 -8.35 18.34
N SER A 124 11.37 -8.50 19.31
CA SER A 124 9.97 -8.81 19.08
C SER A 124 9.12 -8.29 20.23
N THR A 125 7.82 -8.25 20.02
CA THR A 125 6.85 -7.86 21.05
C THR A 125 6.55 -8.98 22.05
N GLY A 126 6.98 -10.20 21.77
CA GLY A 126 6.74 -11.35 22.64
C GLY A 126 5.28 -11.83 22.65
N GLY A 127 4.48 -11.45 21.66
CA GLY A 127 3.06 -11.78 21.56
C GLY A 127 2.27 -10.68 20.88
N TYR A 128 1.69 -9.79 21.64
CA TYR A 128 0.93 -8.67 21.11
C TYR A 128 1.63 -7.32 21.38
N PRO A 129 1.59 -6.37 20.42
CA PRO A 129 1.17 -6.53 19.02
C PRO A 129 2.06 -7.54 18.29
N ASP A 130 1.48 -8.40 17.43
CA ASP A 130 2.17 -9.52 16.77
C ASP A 130 3.22 -9.04 15.76
N MET A 131 4.43 -8.69 16.23
CA MET A 131 5.49 -8.11 15.42
C MET A 131 6.90 -8.50 15.88
N ALA A 132 7.80 -8.67 14.92
CA ALA A 132 9.21 -8.93 15.14
C ALA A 132 10.08 -8.25 14.07
N VAL A 133 11.33 -7.99 14.43
CA VAL A 133 12.40 -7.56 13.54
C VAL A 133 13.43 -8.67 13.47
N VAL A 134 13.74 -9.11 12.26
CA VAL A 134 14.79 -10.11 12.00
C VAL A 134 15.90 -9.51 11.14
N GLN A 135 17.10 -10.07 11.22
CA GLN A 135 18.28 -9.57 10.50
C GLN A 135 19.08 -10.72 9.92
N THR A 136 19.55 -10.54 8.69
CA THR A 136 20.57 -11.37 8.03
C THR A 136 21.98 -10.85 8.35
N ALA A 137 23.01 -11.63 8.03
CA ALA A 137 24.41 -11.19 8.26
C ALA A 137 24.84 -10.05 7.33
N GLU A 138 24.30 -10.04 6.11
CA GLU A 138 24.59 -9.07 5.04
C GLU A 138 23.29 -8.66 4.38
N PRO A 139 23.23 -7.50 3.70
CA PRO A 139 22.06 -7.12 2.90
C PRO A 139 21.67 -8.19 1.89
N VAL A 140 20.37 -8.43 1.74
CA VAL A 140 19.86 -9.40 0.75
C VAL A 140 19.88 -8.73 -0.63
N PRO A 141 20.64 -9.26 -1.59
CA PRO A 141 20.77 -8.67 -2.92
C PRO A 141 19.42 -8.55 -3.64
N GLY A 142 19.18 -7.40 -4.28
CA GLY A 142 17.96 -7.14 -5.03
C GLY A 142 16.71 -6.94 -4.16
N CYS A 143 16.88 -6.77 -2.84
CA CYS A 143 15.78 -6.60 -1.90
C CYS A 143 15.80 -5.20 -1.26
N PRO A 144 15.29 -4.17 -1.95
CA PRO A 144 15.30 -2.79 -1.47
C PRO A 144 14.29 -2.59 -0.33
N ALA A 145 14.64 -1.74 0.63
CA ALA A 145 13.74 -1.38 1.73
C ALA A 145 12.53 -0.56 1.27
N LEU A 146 11.36 -0.82 1.88
CA LEU A 146 10.13 -0.05 1.67
C LEU A 146 9.98 1.09 2.69
N PRO A 147 9.36 2.20 2.28
CA PRO A 147 8.99 3.26 3.20
C PRO A 147 7.77 2.86 4.05
N LEU A 148 7.77 3.24 5.33
CA LEU A 148 6.68 3.00 6.27
C LEU A 148 5.77 4.22 6.39
N LEU A 149 4.47 4.06 6.22
CA LEU A 149 3.46 5.08 6.47
C LEU A 149 2.70 4.74 7.75
N ALA A 150 2.65 5.65 8.72
CA ALA A 150 1.92 5.43 9.97
C ALA A 150 0.44 5.08 9.71
N SER A 151 -0.01 3.91 10.20
CA SER A 151 -1.36 3.39 9.98
C SER A 151 -2.47 4.35 10.43
N ARG A 152 -2.25 5.11 11.51
CA ARG A 152 -3.18 6.14 12.00
C ARG A 152 -3.48 7.26 11.00
N ARG A 153 -2.71 7.38 9.92
CA ARG A 153 -2.89 8.37 8.83
C ARG A 153 -3.60 7.80 7.61
N VAL A 154 -3.91 6.52 7.63
CA VAL A 154 -4.61 5.83 6.55
C VAL A 154 -6.10 5.96 6.81
N ALA A 155 -6.86 6.44 5.84
CA ALA A 155 -8.31 6.60 5.99
C ALA A 155 -9.05 5.29 5.62
N ASP A 156 -10.22 5.08 6.22
CA ASP A 156 -11.15 4.05 5.77
C ASP A 156 -11.50 4.29 4.28
N GLY A 157 -11.63 3.20 3.52
CA GLY A 157 -11.83 3.23 2.08
C GLY A 157 -10.53 3.41 1.27
N THR A 158 -9.36 3.58 1.91
CA THR A 158 -8.07 3.61 1.20
C THR A 158 -7.83 2.29 0.52
N GLU A 159 -7.48 2.34 -0.77
CA GLU A 159 -7.07 1.17 -1.55
C GLU A 159 -5.75 0.63 -1.03
N VAL A 160 -5.71 -0.69 -0.82
CA VAL A 160 -4.54 -1.39 -0.27
C VAL A 160 -4.31 -2.72 -0.99
N TYR A 161 -3.06 -3.16 -0.93
CA TYR A 161 -2.58 -4.39 -1.54
C TYR A 161 -1.85 -5.20 -0.48
N ALA A 162 -2.28 -6.44 -0.26
CA ALA A 162 -1.57 -7.37 0.60
C ALA A 162 -0.61 -8.21 -0.25
N LEU A 163 0.66 -8.25 0.13
CA LEU A 163 1.71 -8.99 -0.54
C LEU A 163 2.22 -10.10 0.36
N GLY A 164 2.49 -11.29 -0.22
CA GLY A 164 3.03 -12.39 0.55
C GLY A 164 3.16 -13.69 -0.23
N PHE A 165 3.68 -14.71 0.45
CA PHE A 165 3.88 -16.05 -0.09
C PHE A 165 2.85 -17.01 0.53
N PRO A 166 1.80 -17.42 -0.20
CA PRO A 166 0.81 -18.35 0.34
C PRO A 166 1.45 -19.73 0.63
N GLY A 167 1.17 -20.28 1.81
CA GLY A 167 1.77 -21.53 2.30
C GLY A 167 1.40 -22.79 1.51
N ILE A 168 0.48 -22.67 0.56
CA ILE A 168 0.15 -23.74 -0.41
C ILE A 168 1.12 -23.75 -1.61
N ALA A 169 1.90 -22.68 -1.82
CA ALA A 169 2.94 -22.68 -2.83
C ALA A 169 4.10 -23.59 -2.39
N ASN A 170 4.73 -24.24 -3.35
CA ASN A 170 5.94 -25.01 -3.10
C ASN A 170 6.99 -24.12 -2.42
N LEU A 171 7.65 -24.63 -1.37
CA LEU A 171 8.70 -23.94 -0.63
C LEU A 171 9.88 -23.46 -1.51
N THR A 172 9.98 -23.94 -2.74
CA THR A 172 11.01 -23.58 -3.72
C THR A 172 10.67 -22.36 -4.56
N VAL A 173 9.50 -21.73 -4.34
CA VAL A 173 9.01 -20.63 -5.18
C VAL A 173 9.09 -19.35 -4.34
N SER A 174 10.26 -18.74 -4.30
CA SER A 174 10.54 -17.56 -3.46
C SER A 174 10.95 -16.30 -4.25
N ALA A 175 10.86 -16.34 -5.61
CA ALA A 175 11.15 -15.19 -6.46
C ALA A 175 10.17 -14.03 -6.25
N PRO A 176 10.59 -12.77 -6.42
CA PRO A 176 9.71 -11.61 -6.35
C PRO A 176 8.50 -11.68 -7.27
N GLU A 177 8.60 -12.30 -8.44
CA GLU A 177 7.51 -12.54 -9.37
C GLU A 177 6.46 -13.53 -8.82
N ASN A 178 6.83 -14.36 -7.84
CA ASN A 178 5.96 -15.32 -7.20
C ASN A 178 5.27 -14.76 -5.93
N VAL A 179 5.58 -13.53 -5.54
CA VAL A 179 4.85 -12.82 -4.50
C VAL A 179 3.40 -12.66 -4.96
N THR A 180 2.49 -13.25 -4.21
CA THR A 180 1.06 -13.06 -4.47
C THR A 180 0.64 -11.68 -4.01
N VAL A 181 -0.11 -10.97 -4.86
CA VAL A 181 -0.69 -9.67 -4.55
C VAL A 181 -2.21 -9.78 -4.60
N THR A 182 -2.87 -9.32 -3.56
CA THR A 182 -4.32 -9.21 -3.50
C THR A 182 -4.72 -7.78 -3.21
N GLN A 183 -5.82 -7.32 -3.80
CA GLN A 183 -6.31 -5.95 -3.71
C GLN A 183 -7.55 -5.87 -2.84
N GLY A 184 -7.67 -4.79 -2.08
CA GLY A 184 -8.84 -4.48 -1.28
C GLY A 184 -8.83 -3.03 -0.81
N ILE A 185 -9.60 -2.76 0.24
CA ILE A 185 -9.65 -1.45 0.89
C ILE A 185 -9.50 -1.60 2.40
N VAL A 186 -9.04 -0.56 3.06
CA VAL A 186 -9.17 -0.42 4.50
C VAL A 186 -10.65 -0.26 4.84
N GLN A 187 -11.19 -1.14 5.67
CA GLN A 187 -12.61 -1.13 6.06
C GLN A 187 -12.82 -0.38 7.37
N MET A 188 -11.90 -0.53 8.33
CA MET A 188 -11.97 0.14 9.61
C MET A 188 -10.64 0.05 10.37
N HIS A 189 -10.49 0.92 11.37
CA HIS A 189 -9.48 0.82 12.41
C HIS A 189 -10.06 0.08 13.62
N LEU A 190 -9.38 -0.95 14.08
CA LEU A 190 -9.82 -1.78 15.20
C LEU A 190 -8.79 -1.74 16.32
N THR A 191 -9.25 -1.62 17.58
CA THR A 191 -8.46 -1.88 18.78
C THR A 191 -8.93 -3.19 19.39
N MET A 192 -8.03 -4.16 19.52
CA MET A 192 -8.33 -5.52 19.99
C MET A 192 -7.97 -5.64 21.46
N ALA A 193 -8.97 -5.48 22.33
CA ALA A 193 -8.80 -5.59 23.78
C ALA A 193 -8.29 -6.99 24.21
N SER A 194 -8.74 -8.06 23.55
CA SER A 194 -8.28 -9.43 23.80
C SER A 194 -6.80 -9.67 23.42
N ALA A 195 -6.20 -8.74 22.69
CA ALA A 195 -4.82 -8.78 22.22
C ALA A 195 -4.02 -7.58 22.74
N GLY A 196 -4.20 -7.21 24.02
CA GLY A 196 -3.43 -6.16 24.70
C GLY A 196 -3.65 -4.77 24.08
N ASP A 197 -4.88 -4.44 23.69
CA ASP A 197 -5.25 -3.20 23.00
C ASP A 197 -4.48 -2.94 21.69
N THR A 198 -4.09 -4.03 21.02
CA THR A 198 -3.41 -3.95 19.74
C THR A 198 -4.28 -3.26 18.69
N ARG A 199 -3.72 -2.27 18.01
CA ARG A 199 -4.37 -1.59 16.89
C ARG A 199 -4.09 -2.29 15.58
N CYS A 200 -5.15 -2.51 14.80
CA CYS A 200 -5.09 -3.16 13.51
C CYS A 200 -5.88 -2.35 12.47
N LEU A 201 -5.44 -2.44 11.22
CA LEU A 201 -6.27 -2.15 10.06
C LEU A 201 -7.05 -3.42 9.71
N VAL A 202 -8.37 -3.31 9.63
CA VAL A 202 -9.21 -4.35 9.02
C VAL A 202 -9.36 -4.01 7.55
N HIS A 203 -9.11 -4.97 6.67
CA HIS A 203 -9.12 -4.77 5.23
C HIS A 203 -9.80 -5.92 4.49
N SER A 204 -10.17 -5.68 3.23
CA SER A 204 -10.84 -6.66 2.37
C SER A 204 -9.90 -7.33 1.36
N ALA A 205 -8.60 -7.00 1.32
CA ALA A 205 -7.63 -7.69 0.49
C ALA A 205 -7.45 -9.12 1.02
N PRO A 206 -7.79 -10.18 0.24
CA PRO A 206 -7.74 -11.55 0.73
C PRO A 206 -6.31 -11.97 1.10
N ILE A 207 -6.14 -12.57 2.28
CA ILE A 207 -4.88 -13.20 2.68
C ILE A 207 -5.12 -14.67 3.03
N ALA A 208 -4.07 -15.47 2.96
CA ALA A 208 -4.05 -16.88 3.27
C ALA A 208 -2.90 -17.21 4.23
N PRO A 209 -2.85 -18.39 4.86
CA PRO A 209 -1.69 -18.84 5.61
C PRO A 209 -0.40 -18.65 4.78
N GLY A 210 0.63 -18.05 5.38
CA GLY A 210 1.86 -17.66 4.71
C GLY A 210 1.97 -16.17 4.37
N PHE A 211 0.87 -15.41 4.27
CA PHE A 211 0.91 -13.94 4.17
C PHE A 211 1.33 -13.26 5.47
N SER A 212 1.25 -13.96 6.60
CA SER A 212 1.65 -13.46 7.91
C SER A 212 3.05 -12.85 7.87
N GLY A 213 3.20 -11.62 8.35
CA GLY A 213 4.43 -10.85 8.33
C GLY A 213 4.67 -10.06 7.04
N GLY A 214 3.87 -10.30 6.00
CA GLY A 214 3.93 -9.55 4.74
C GLY A 214 3.30 -8.16 4.82
N PRO A 215 3.68 -7.26 3.91
CA PRO A 215 3.16 -5.89 3.93
C PRO A 215 1.72 -5.81 3.44
N LEU A 216 0.96 -4.92 4.06
CA LEU A 216 -0.17 -4.25 3.47
C LEU A 216 0.33 -2.91 2.96
N VAL A 217 0.32 -2.68 1.65
CA VAL A 217 0.82 -1.42 1.05
C VAL A 217 -0.33 -0.64 0.42
N ASN A 218 -0.15 0.69 0.31
CA ASN A 218 -1.04 1.52 -0.49
C ASN A 218 -0.59 1.54 -1.98
N ALA A 219 -1.34 2.21 -2.84
CA ALA A 219 -1.02 2.33 -4.27
C ALA A 219 0.33 3.02 -4.58
N ARG A 220 1.03 3.57 -3.58
CA ARG A 220 2.36 4.14 -3.71
C ARG A 220 3.48 3.20 -3.25
N GLY A 221 3.16 1.95 -2.90
CA GLY A 221 4.14 0.99 -2.38
C GLY A 221 4.61 1.30 -0.95
N GLU A 222 3.91 2.18 -0.22
CA GLU A 222 4.23 2.49 1.18
C GLU A 222 3.56 1.46 2.09
N VAL A 223 4.31 0.88 3.01
CA VAL A 223 3.79 -0.09 3.99
C VAL A 223 2.89 0.64 4.99
N VAL A 224 1.62 0.29 5.00
CA VAL A 224 0.62 0.88 5.90
C VAL A 224 0.31 -0.01 7.10
N ALA A 225 0.57 -1.31 7.02
CA ALA A 225 0.41 -2.27 8.11
C ALA A 225 1.14 -3.59 7.77
N VAL A 226 1.20 -4.50 8.73
CA VAL A 226 1.77 -5.85 8.59
C VAL A 226 0.66 -6.88 8.72
N ASN A 227 0.42 -7.67 7.67
CA ASN A 227 -0.62 -8.71 7.66
C ASN A 227 -0.37 -9.74 8.75
N THR A 228 -1.41 -10.17 9.45
CA THR A 228 -1.29 -11.15 10.53
C THR A 228 -2.28 -12.29 10.41
N TYR A 229 -3.60 -12.07 10.50
CA TYR A 229 -4.59 -13.13 10.42
C TYR A 229 -5.93 -12.66 9.83
N GLY A 230 -6.76 -13.62 9.42
CA GLY A 230 -8.17 -13.41 9.09
C GLY A 230 -9.06 -13.72 10.30
N PHE A 231 -10.22 -13.08 10.37
CA PHE A 231 -11.24 -13.47 11.32
C PHE A 231 -11.94 -14.74 10.81
N GLU A 232 -11.59 -15.88 11.39
CA GLU A 232 -12.35 -17.10 11.19
C GLU A 232 -13.70 -17.00 11.95
N LYS A 233 -14.71 -16.53 11.28
CA LYS A 233 -16.09 -16.85 11.64
C LYS A 233 -16.75 -17.46 10.43
N GLU A 234 -17.40 -18.57 10.62
CA GLU A 234 -18.05 -19.46 9.65
C GLU A 234 -19.00 -18.78 8.62
N LYS A 235 -19.11 -17.46 8.59
CA LYS A 235 -20.03 -16.72 7.73
C LYS A 235 -19.60 -15.29 7.34
N THR A 236 -18.41 -14.82 7.63
CA THR A 236 -17.98 -13.47 7.20
C THR A 236 -16.75 -13.57 6.31
N ASP A 237 -16.99 -13.90 5.07
CA ASP A 237 -16.00 -13.79 4.01
C ASP A 237 -15.54 -12.34 3.90
N SER A 238 -14.24 -12.09 4.09
CA SER A 238 -13.56 -10.84 3.74
C SER A 238 -13.20 -9.84 4.85
N LEU A 239 -12.94 -10.29 6.06
CA LEU A 239 -12.34 -9.45 7.09
C LEU A 239 -10.94 -9.98 7.46
N TYR A 240 -9.91 -9.23 7.11
CA TYR A 240 -8.52 -9.57 7.40
C TYR A 240 -7.89 -8.48 8.25
N CYS A 241 -6.96 -8.86 9.11
CA CYS A 241 -6.28 -7.96 10.03
C CYS A 241 -4.83 -7.78 9.66
N ALA A 242 -4.39 -6.54 9.70
CA ALA A 242 -2.99 -6.16 9.64
C ALA A 242 -2.63 -5.25 10.83
N VAL A 243 -1.56 -5.60 11.55
CA VAL A 243 -1.06 -4.84 12.70
C VAL A 243 -0.49 -3.50 12.22
N TYR A 244 -0.76 -2.43 12.97
CA TYR A 244 -0.30 -1.09 12.63
C TYR A 244 1.20 -1.03 12.42
N SER A 245 1.62 -0.35 11.33
CA SER A 245 3.03 -0.04 11.04
C SER A 245 3.66 0.89 12.09
N ASP A 246 2.84 1.59 12.87
CA ASP A 246 3.29 2.41 14.00
C ASP A 246 4.13 1.59 14.99
N TYR A 247 3.74 0.35 15.28
CA TYR A 247 4.52 -0.55 16.15
C TYR A 247 5.85 -0.98 15.54
N ALA A 248 5.89 -1.16 14.21
CA ALA A 248 7.14 -1.43 13.51
C ALA A 248 8.11 -0.26 13.65
N MET A 249 7.62 0.98 13.47
CA MET A 249 8.42 2.19 13.66
C MET A 249 8.96 2.28 15.07
N GLU A 250 8.14 2.01 16.10
CA GLU A 250 8.55 1.99 17.51
C GLU A 250 9.67 0.95 17.76
N LEU A 251 9.54 -0.26 17.21
CA LEU A 251 10.58 -1.29 17.35
C LEU A 251 11.89 -0.88 16.67
N LEU A 252 11.83 -0.32 15.46
CA LEU A 252 13.01 0.16 14.73
C LEU A 252 13.68 1.31 15.47
N GLU A 253 12.92 2.26 16.01
CA GLU A 253 13.43 3.38 16.82
C GLU A 253 14.11 2.89 18.10
N GLN A 254 13.53 1.94 18.82
CA GLN A 254 14.11 1.34 20.02
C GLN A 254 15.45 0.65 19.71
N GLN A 255 15.56 0.01 18.56
CA GLN A 255 16.79 -0.63 18.09
C GLN A 255 17.76 0.33 17.40
N LYS A 256 17.40 1.61 17.24
CA LYS A 256 18.17 2.63 16.52
C LYS A 256 18.46 2.24 15.06
N ILE A 257 17.54 1.51 14.44
CA ILE A 257 17.62 1.11 13.05
C ILE A 257 17.03 2.25 12.21
N PRO A 258 17.81 2.83 11.27
CA PRO A 258 17.30 3.88 10.39
C PRO A 258 16.24 3.31 9.44
N TYR A 259 15.19 4.08 9.20
CA TYR A 259 14.15 3.74 8.23
C TYR A 259 13.57 4.98 7.57
N THR A 260 12.96 4.82 6.40
CA THR A 260 12.28 5.91 5.72
C THR A 260 10.82 5.96 6.14
N GLN A 261 10.44 7.04 6.79
CA GLN A 261 9.04 7.33 7.08
C GLN A 261 8.40 8.08 5.90
N ALA A 262 7.35 7.49 5.31
CA ALA A 262 6.57 8.13 4.27
C ALA A 262 5.78 9.33 4.84
N LYS A 263 5.76 10.42 4.06
CA LYS A 263 4.93 11.58 4.39
C LYS A 263 3.52 11.32 3.86
N SER A 264 2.50 11.46 4.69
CA SER A 264 1.11 11.38 4.22
C SER A 264 0.92 12.39 3.07
N GLY A 265 0.34 11.92 1.97
CA GLY A 265 -0.04 12.82 0.87
C GLY A 265 -0.95 13.94 1.39
N SER A 266 -0.89 15.14 0.76
CA SER A 266 -1.77 16.24 1.16
C SER A 266 -3.24 15.79 1.11
N PRO A 267 -4.11 16.24 2.04
CA PRO A 267 -5.54 15.93 2.03
C PRO A 267 -6.21 16.22 0.69
N ALA A 268 -5.73 17.25 -0.03
CA ALA A 268 -6.20 17.59 -1.38
C ALA A 268 -5.89 16.49 -2.41
N ARG A 269 -4.77 15.79 -2.30
CA ARG A 269 -4.40 14.71 -3.21
C ARG A 269 -5.19 13.44 -2.92
N ALA A 270 -5.40 13.13 -1.63
CA ALA A 270 -6.28 12.04 -1.20
C ALA A 270 -7.74 12.30 -1.63
N PHE A 271 -8.22 13.53 -1.49
CA PHE A 271 -9.55 13.95 -1.96
C PHE A 271 -9.68 13.78 -3.49
N LEU A 272 -8.68 14.19 -4.27
CA LEU A 272 -8.70 14.02 -5.73
C LEU A 272 -8.67 12.55 -6.12
N GLN A 273 -7.86 11.71 -5.48
CA GLN A 273 -7.83 10.27 -5.73
C GLN A 273 -9.17 9.61 -5.38
N ASN A 274 -9.76 9.94 -4.23
CA ASN A 274 -11.10 9.47 -3.85
C ASN A 274 -12.18 9.98 -4.82
N LEU A 275 -12.10 11.22 -5.28
CA LEU A 275 -12.99 11.78 -6.27
C LEU A 275 -12.88 11.03 -7.61
N PHE A 276 -11.66 10.73 -8.07
CA PHE A 276 -11.42 9.91 -9.26
C PHE A 276 -11.93 8.48 -9.10
N TYR A 277 -11.74 7.86 -7.94
CA TYR A 277 -12.27 6.52 -7.63
C TYR A 277 -13.80 6.51 -7.67
N TRP A 278 -14.46 7.48 -7.02
CA TRP A 278 -15.92 7.64 -7.03
C TRP A 278 -16.46 7.90 -8.43
N VAL A 279 -15.79 8.70 -9.23
CA VAL A 279 -16.12 8.96 -10.62
C VAL A 279 -16.01 7.69 -11.46
N ASN A 280 -14.93 6.90 -11.31
CA ASN A 280 -14.74 5.65 -12.05
C ASN A 280 -15.74 4.55 -11.65
N MET A 281 -16.01 4.36 -10.33
CA MET A 281 -16.99 3.36 -9.87
C MET A 281 -18.42 3.63 -10.36
N ARG A 282 -18.84 4.87 -10.53
CA ARG A 282 -20.18 5.20 -11.05
C ARG A 282 -20.27 5.20 -12.57
N ILE A 283 -19.14 5.26 -13.27
CA ILE A 283 -19.09 5.23 -14.74
C ILE A 283 -19.44 3.84 -15.30
N CYS A 284 -19.06 2.75 -14.63
CA CYS A 284 -19.46 1.39 -15.03
C CYS A 284 -20.96 1.10 -14.87
N GLY A 285 -21.73 1.97 -14.20
CA GLY A 285 -23.16 1.80 -13.91
C GLY A 285 -24.11 2.83 -14.56
N GLY A 286 -23.77 3.41 -15.72
CA GLY A 286 -24.73 4.26 -16.49
C GLY A 286 -24.75 5.75 -16.12
N GLY A 287 -23.77 6.24 -15.36
CA GLY A 287 -23.73 7.63 -14.87
C GLY A 287 -22.84 8.62 -15.64
N ILE A 288 -22.29 8.23 -16.80
CA ILE A 288 -21.31 9.04 -17.55
C ILE A 288 -21.81 10.44 -17.92
N ILE A 289 -23.11 10.55 -18.27
CA ILE A 289 -23.70 11.80 -18.79
C ILE A 289 -23.84 12.86 -17.69
N PHE A 290 -24.07 12.45 -16.45
CA PHE A 290 -24.36 13.39 -15.35
C PHE A 290 -23.10 14.12 -14.85
N PHE A 291 -21.96 13.45 -14.74
CA PHE A 291 -20.71 14.06 -14.22
C PHE A 291 -19.98 14.90 -15.27
N ALA A 292 -20.00 14.52 -16.53
CA ALA A 292 -19.49 15.37 -17.61
C ALA A 292 -20.30 16.69 -17.68
N GLY A 293 -21.60 16.63 -17.42
CA GLY A 293 -22.48 17.80 -17.32
C GLY A 293 -22.12 18.73 -16.15
N ILE A 294 -21.85 18.16 -14.95
CA ILE A 294 -21.45 18.94 -13.76
C ILE A 294 -20.07 19.59 -13.95
N LEU A 295 -19.11 18.87 -14.48
CA LEU A 295 -17.78 19.43 -14.75
C LEU A 295 -17.84 20.52 -15.81
N ALA A 296 -18.60 20.31 -16.89
CA ALA A 296 -18.86 21.34 -17.92
C ALA A 296 -19.56 22.57 -17.33
N PHE A 297 -20.52 22.36 -16.41
CA PHE A 297 -21.20 23.44 -15.71
C PHE A 297 -20.26 24.28 -14.85
N PHE A 298 -19.38 23.66 -14.05
CA PHE A 298 -18.39 24.37 -13.24
C PHE A 298 -17.32 25.08 -14.07
N LEU A 299 -16.90 24.49 -15.20
CA LEU A 299 -15.98 25.13 -16.14
C LEU A 299 -16.64 26.34 -16.84
N LEU A 300 -17.93 26.23 -17.20
CA LEU A 300 -18.69 27.35 -17.78
C LEU A 300 -18.94 28.47 -16.77
N MET A 301 -19.28 28.14 -15.53
CA MET A 301 -19.46 29.14 -14.46
C MET A 301 -18.12 29.85 -14.14
N GLY A 302 -17.01 29.10 -14.07
CA GLY A 302 -15.67 29.68 -13.87
C GLY A 302 -15.26 30.60 -15.03
N TYR A 303 -15.64 30.25 -16.25
CA TYR A 303 -15.41 31.07 -17.45
C TYR A 303 -16.24 32.37 -17.41
N ASP A 304 -17.51 32.28 -17.00
CA ASP A 304 -18.42 33.42 -16.95
C ASP A 304 -18.05 34.42 -15.83
N MET A 305 -17.59 33.92 -14.68
CA MET A 305 -17.05 34.77 -13.59
C MET A 305 -15.78 35.49 -14.02
N LYS A 306 -14.87 34.83 -14.75
CA LYS A 306 -13.63 35.44 -15.26
C LYS A 306 -13.92 36.50 -16.33
N HIS A 307 -14.97 36.31 -17.15
CA HIS A 307 -15.41 37.29 -18.14
C HIS A 307 -16.15 38.48 -17.53
N LYS A 308 -16.97 38.28 -16.49
CA LYS A 308 -17.60 39.36 -15.74
C LYS A 308 -16.57 40.25 -15.03
N HIS A 309 -15.53 39.62 -14.44
CA HIS A 309 -14.43 40.39 -13.81
C HIS A 309 -13.63 41.21 -14.82
N ARG A 310 -13.39 40.68 -16.05
CA ARG A 310 -12.72 41.43 -17.11
C ARG A 310 -13.57 42.57 -17.68
N ARG A 311 -14.90 42.39 -17.82
CA ARG A 311 -15.83 43.44 -18.23
C ARG A 311 -16.03 44.53 -17.16
N GLY A 312 -16.00 44.17 -15.91
CA GLY A 312 -16.03 45.13 -14.76
C GLY A 312 -14.80 46.03 -14.75
N ARG A 313 -13.60 45.46 -15.01
CA ARG A 313 -12.34 46.19 -15.02
C ARG A 313 -12.22 47.13 -16.24
N ALA A 314 -12.66 46.69 -17.44
CA ALA A 314 -12.69 47.51 -18.64
C ALA A 314 -13.69 48.67 -18.52
N ARG A 315 -14.75 48.54 -17.72
CA ARG A 315 -15.72 49.60 -17.50
C ARG A 315 -15.26 50.62 -16.46
N SER A 316 -14.41 50.26 -15.49
CA SER A 316 -13.79 51.17 -14.55
C SER A 316 -12.67 52.02 -15.24
N GLU A 317 -11.90 51.45 -16.15
CA GLU A 317 -10.85 52.11 -16.88
C GLU A 317 -11.43 53.17 -17.91
N THR A 318 -12.61 52.90 -18.50
CA THR A 318 -13.28 53.86 -19.39
C THR A 318 -14.05 54.96 -18.64
N ALA A 319 -14.31 54.81 -17.34
CA ALA A 319 -14.95 55.83 -16.53
C ALA A 319 -13.94 56.85 -15.97
N GLU A 320 -12.69 56.41 -15.69
CA GLU A 320 -11.62 57.34 -15.26
C GLU A 320 -11.10 58.23 -16.40
N ASP A 321 -11.09 57.76 -17.65
CA ASP A 321 -10.68 58.58 -18.80
C ASP A 321 -11.70 59.65 -19.25
N SER A 322 -12.93 59.70 -18.67
CA SER A 322 -13.97 60.65 -19.06
C SER A 322 -14.12 61.85 -18.07
N GLU A 323 -13.39 61.87 -16.95
CA GLU A 323 -13.45 62.99 -15.96
C GLU A 323 -12.35 64.06 -16.11
N ASP A 324 -11.37 63.87 -17.02
CA ASP A 324 -10.22 64.77 -17.12
C ASP A 324 -10.30 65.79 -18.27
N THR A 325 -11.49 66.11 -18.82
CA THR A 325 -11.67 67.20 -19.83
C THR A 325 -12.70 68.19 -19.40
N HIS A 326 -12.36 69.03 -18.42
CA HIS A 326 -12.99 70.35 -18.28
C HIS A 326 -12.07 71.31 -17.52
N PHE A 327 -11.39 72.19 -18.23
CA PHE A 327 -10.94 73.46 -17.67
C PHE A 327 -11.50 74.62 -18.48
N PRO A 328 -12.05 75.61 -17.81
CA PRO A 328 -12.56 76.84 -18.44
C PRO A 328 -11.49 77.92 -18.51
N THR A 329 -11.73 78.80 -19.43
CA THR A 329 -11.14 80.14 -19.53
C THR A 329 -11.44 81.00 -18.34
#